data_c319123466aba0297b919b29e8d8f3f5
#
_entry.id   c319123466aba0297b919b29e8d8f3f5
#
_cell.length_a   1.000
_cell.length_b   1.000
_cell.length_c   1.000
_cell.angle_alpha   90.00
_cell.angle_beta   90.00
_cell.angle_gamma   90.00
#
_symmetry.space_group_name_H-M   'P 1'
#
loop_
_entity.id
_entity.type
_entity.pdbx_description
1 polymer ?
#
loop_
_entity_poly.entity_id
_entity_poly.type
_entity_poly.pdbx_seq_one_letter_code
_entity_poly.pdbx_strand_id
1 'polypeptide(L)'
;AAADAAAEPIETQPEEPPKEDEEPTNPLPLAIGGAAALAAVAFLIGGGSKKKQPAALLLGPSNAGKTLLFHRLVNNEIEETVASMKSDEGIVDNKLLVDVPGHRRLRNEVTKELTRATKIVFLVDAADATRQAKAAAELLYEIFCLESRPELLILCNKRDKAGAKTPARVK
;
A
#
# COMPACT_ATOMS: atom_id res chain seq x y z
N ALA A 1 -54.86 -33.83 64.00
CA ALA A 1 -55.15 -32.42 63.93
C ALA A 1 -55.25 -31.97 62.48
N ALA A 2 -56.47 -31.79 62.09
CA ALA A 2 -56.88 -31.33 60.77
C ALA A 2 -56.70 -29.84 60.65
N ALA A 3 -56.42 -29.36 59.47
CA ALA A 3 -56.67 -27.99 59.07
C ALA A 3 -57.18 -28.01 57.63
N ASP A 4 -58.39 -27.66 57.56
CA ASP A 4 -59.24 -27.31 56.46
C ASP A 4 -58.73 -26.05 55.78
N ALA A 5 -58.65 -26.03 54.46
CA ALA A 5 -58.38 -24.85 53.72
C ALA A 5 -59.36 -24.73 52.56
N ALA A 6 -60.26 -23.80 52.75
CA ALA A 6 -61.26 -23.40 51.79
C ALA A 6 -60.72 -22.86 50.49
N ALA A 7 -61.34 -23.31 49.41
CA ALA A 7 -61.11 -22.80 48.06
C ALA A 7 -61.98 -21.55 47.82
N GLU A 8 -61.34 -20.44 47.41
CA GLU A 8 -62.06 -19.26 46.90
C GLU A 8 -62.28 -19.39 45.39
N PRO A 9 -63.36 -18.90 44.85
CA PRO A 9 -63.68 -19.00 43.43
C PRO A 9 -62.96 -17.97 42.61
N ILE A 10 -62.40 -18.44 41.47
CA ILE A 10 -61.77 -17.62 40.45
C ILE A 10 -62.83 -16.85 39.68
N GLU A 11 -62.82 -15.52 39.82
CA GLU A 11 -63.60 -14.63 38.96
C GLU A 11 -62.89 -14.58 37.56
N THR A 12 -63.60 -15.06 36.57
CA THR A 12 -63.24 -14.89 35.16
C THR A 12 -63.60 -13.48 34.72
N GLN A 13 -62.56 -12.65 34.45
CA GLN A 13 -62.74 -11.39 33.76
C GLN A 13 -62.92 -11.66 32.26
N PRO A 14 -63.78 -10.89 31.58
CA PRO A 14 -63.97 -11.03 30.13
C PRO A 14 -62.75 -10.54 29.39
N GLU A 15 -62.24 -11.37 28.49
CA GLU A 15 -61.18 -11.02 27.55
C GLU A 15 -61.63 -9.89 26.61
N GLU A 16 -60.94 -8.76 26.64
CA GLU A 16 -61.05 -7.74 25.59
C GLU A 16 -60.43 -8.29 24.25
N PRO A 17 -61.08 -8.01 23.11
CA PRO A 17 -60.55 -8.43 21.83
C PRO A 17 -59.20 -7.74 21.56
N PRO A 18 -58.25 -8.42 20.88
CA PRO A 18 -56.95 -7.85 20.57
C PRO A 18 -57.13 -6.62 19.67
N LYS A 19 -56.53 -5.51 20.10
CA LYS A 19 -56.39 -4.31 19.29
C LYS A 19 -55.47 -4.68 18.11
N GLU A 20 -55.99 -4.57 16.89
CA GLU A 20 -55.22 -4.59 15.70
C GLU A 20 -54.19 -3.41 15.75
N ASP A 21 -52.93 -3.76 15.91
CA ASP A 21 -51.83 -2.81 15.79
C ASP A 21 -51.78 -2.34 14.33
N GLU A 22 -52.31 -1.16 14.07
CA GLU A 22 -52.04 -0.44 12.81
C GLU A 22 -50.53 -0.16 12.74
N GLU A 23 -49.82 -0.93 11.91
CA GLU A 23 -48.45 -0.59 11.53
C GLU A 23 -48.42 0.80 10.92
N PRO A 24 -47.61 1.72 11.42
CA PRO A 24 -47.39 2.99 10.76
C PRO A 24 -46.69 2.69 9.44
N THR A 25 -47.40 2.79 8.34
CA THR A 25 -46.81 2.81 6.98
C THR A 25 -45.91 4.04 6.85
N ASN A 26 -44.65 3.86 7.18
CA ASN A 26 -43.63 4.84 6.94
C ASN A 26 -43.29 4.87 5.44
N PRO A 27 -43.58 5.95 4.72
CA PRO A 27 -43.25 6.03 3.27
C PRO A 27 -41.79 6.36 2.97
N LEU A 28 -40.83 5.92 3.82
CA LEU A 28 -39.44 6.41 3.73
C LEU A 28 -38.36 5.35 3.43
N PRO A 29 -38.55 4.23 2.72
CA PRO A 29 -37.43 3.44 2.29
C PRO A 29 -36.94 3.70 0.85
N LEU A 30 -37.76 4.38 0.00
CA LEU A 30 -37.38 4.49 -1.43
C LEU A 30 -36.39 5.63 -1.71
N ALA A 31 -36.38 6.69 -0.90
CA ALA A 31 -35.48 7.84 -1.10
C ALA A 31 -34.05 7.56 -0.59
N ILE A 32 -33.90 6.74 0.46
CA ILE A 32 -32.58 6.40 1.05
C ILE A 32 -31.81 5.41 0.16
N GLY A 33 -32.52 4.48 -0.48
CA GLY A 33 -31.92 3.52 -1.41
C GLY A 33 -31.32 4.18 -2.65
N GLY A 34 -31.95 5.22 -3.18
CA GLY A 34 -31.46 5.95 -4.35
C GLY A 34 -30.17 6.73 -4.09
N ALA A 35 -30.09 7.43 -2.95
CA ALA A 35 -28.89 8.20 -2.58
C ALA A 35 -27.69 7.30 -2.27
N ALA A 36 -27.90 6.17 -1.59
CA ALA A 36 -26.85 5.20 -1.31
C ALA A 36 -26.37 4.50 -2.59
N ALA A 37 -27.27 4.16 -3.51
CA ALA A 37 -26.92 3.58 -4.80
C ALA A 37 -26.16 4.58 -5.68
N LEU A 38 -26.56 5.86 -5.71
CA LEU A 38 -25.82 6.91 -6.43
C LEU A 38 -24.46 7.18 -5.79
N ALA A 39 -24.33 7.16 -4.47
CA ALA A 39 -23.05 7.29 -3.78
C ALA A 39 -22.14 6.08 -4.05
N ALA A 40 -22.68 4.85 -4.09
CA ALA A 40 -21.91 3.65 -4.45
C ALA A 40 -21.46 3.69 -5.92
N VAL A 41 -22.32 4.12 -6.84
CA VAL A 41 -21.96 4.30 -8.25
C VAL A 41 -20.93 5.42 -8.41
N ALA A 42 -21.09 6.56 -7.72
CA ALA A 42 -20.11 7.65 -7.71
C ALA A 42 -18.78 7.21 -7.11
N PHE A 43 -18.77 6.35 -6.08
CA PHE A 43 -17.56 5.75 -5.52
C PHE A 43 -16.89 4.80 -6.50
N LEU A 44 -17.66 3.97 -7.22
CA LEU A 44 -17.13 3.04 -8.23
C LEU A 44 -16.63 3.75 -9.50
N ILE A 45 -17.29 4.84 -9.89
CA ILE A 45 -16.88 5.65 -11.06
C ILE A 45 -15.84 6.71 -10.66
N GLY A 46 -15.96 7.26 -9.44
CA GLY A 46 -15.06 8.28 -8.89
C GLY A 46 -13.77 7.74 -8.28
N GLY A 47 -13.58 6.41 -8.24
CA GLY A 47 -12.33 5.74 -7.93
C GLY A 47 -11.27 5.95 -9.01
N GLY A 48 -11.15 7.16 -9.52
CA GLY A 48 -10.02 7.57 -10.34
C GLY A 48 -8.77 7.39 -9.49
N SER A 49 -7.92 6.41 -9.84
CA SER A 49 -6.54 6.35 -9.39
C SER A 49 -5.97 7.76 -9.53
N LYS A 50 -5.74 8.45 -8.41
CA LYS A 50 -5.02 9.72 -8.43
C LYS A 50 -3.74 9.42 -9.17
N LYS A 51 -3.55 9.98 -10.37
CA LYS A 51 -2.30 9.83 -11.11
C LYS A 51 -1.21 10.24 -10.14
N LYS A 52 -0.39 9.30 -9.72
CA LYS A 52 0.71 9.58 -8.81
C LYS A 52 1.60 10.61 -9.49
N GLN A 53 2.14 11.55 -8.71
CA GLN A 53 3.04 12.58 -9.23
C GLN A 53 4.29 11.96 -9.86
N PRO A 54 4.86 12.59 -10.90
CA PRO A 54 6.15 12.19 -11.47
C PRO A 54 7.21 12.11 -10.37
N ALA A 55 7.99 11.05 -10.35
CA ALA A 55 8.95 10.80 -9.29
C ALA A 55 10.31 10.32 -9.80
N ALA A 56 11.35 10.60 -9.02
CA ALA A 56 12.62 9.92 -9.12
C ALA A 56 12.57 8.66 -8.23
N LEU A 57 12.96 7.50 -8.77
CA LEU A 57 12.91 6.23 -8.04
C LEU A 57 14.30 5.76 -7.64
N LEU A 58 14.45 5.29 -6.39
CA LEU A 58 15.59 4.49 -5.96
C LEU A 58 15.24 3.01 -6.16
N LEU A 59 15.89 2.36 -7.10
CA LEU A 59 15.70 0.96 -7.43
C LEU A 59 16.98 0.15 -7.25
N GLY A 60 16.87 -1.16 -7.20
CA GLY A 60 18.00 -2.07 -7.11
C GLY A 60 17.71 -3.25 -6.17
N PRO A 61 18.60 -4.25 -6.15
CA PRO A 61 18.45 -5.44 -5.29
C PRO A 61 18.32 -5.10 -3.81
N SER A 62 17.84 -6.06 -3.02
CA SER A 62 17.84 -5.93 -1.56
C SER A 62 19.26 -5.70 -1.04
N ASN A 63 19.38 -4.93 0.05
CA ASN A 63 20.65 -4.58 0.69
C ASN A 63 21.64 -3.76 -0.17
N ALA A 64 21.23 -3.20 -1.30
CA ALA A 64 22.06 -2.29 -2.08
C ALA A 64 22.31 -0.93 -1.40
N GLY A 65 21.56 -0.60 -0.34
CA GLY A 65 21.67 0.64 0.44
C GLY A 65 20.74 1.76 -0.02
N LYS A 66 19.64 1.43 -0.70
CA LYS A 66 18.62 2.38 -1.17
C LYS A 66 18.02 3.20 -0.04
N THR A 67 17.48 2.53 0.97
CA THR A 67 16.83 3.14 2.12
C THR A 67 17.78 4.03 2.91
N LEU A 68 19.04 3.61 3.09
CA LEU A 68 20.06 4.45 3.73
C LEU A 68 20.33 5.74 2.92
N LEU A 69 20.45 5.60 1.60
CA LEU A 69 20.61 6.75 0.71
C LEU A 69 19.38 7.66 0.74
N PHE A 70 18.19 7.08 0.78
CA PHE A 70 16.92 7.81 0.89
C PHE A 70 16.89 8.67 2.16
N HIS A 71 17.10 8.09 3.35
CA HIS A 71 17.10 8.82 4.61
C HIS A 71 18.18 9.90 4.64
N ARG A 72 19.36 9.63 4.09
CA ARG A 72 20.40 10.63 3.99
C ARG A 72 20.06 11.82 3.10
N LEU A 73 19.33 11.58 2.02
CA LEU A 73 18.93 12.65 1.08
C LEU A 73 17.73 13.45 1.59
N VAL A 74 16.78 12.78 2.25
CA VAL A 74 15.53 13.40 2.70
C VAL A 74 15.70 14.05 4.08
N ASN A 75 16.29 13.32 5.03
CA ASN A 75 16.36 13.73 6.45
C ASN A 75 17.76 14.23 6.85
N ASN A 76 18.77 14.05 5.99
CA ASN A 76 20.18 14.26 6.31
C ASN A 76 20.68 13.41 7.50
N GLU A 77 20.06 12.28 7.76
CA GLU A 77 20.35 11.36 8.87
C GLU A 77 20.94 10.05 8.35
N ILE A 78 21.77 9.42 9.21
CA ILE A 78 22.32 8.09 8.96
C ILE A 78 21.74 7.18 10.03
N GLU A 79 20.69 6.44 9.69
CA GLU A 79 20.07 5.47 10.57
C GLU A 79 20.37 4.04 10.10
N GLU A 80 20.40 3.11 11.05
CA GLU A 80 20.40 1.69 10.71
C GLU A 80 19.06 1.34 10.05
N THR A 81 19.14 0.84 8.83
CA THR A 81 17.95 0.52 8.04
C THR A 81 17.72 -0.98 7.94
N VAL A 82 16.48 -1.39 8.05
CA VAL A 82 16.00 -2.74 7.72
C VAL A 82 15.44 -2.77 6.30
N ALA A 83 15.29 -3.97 5.72
CA ALA A 83 14.72 -4.13 4.40
C ALA A 83 13.29 -3.57 4.34
N SER A 84 13.07 -2.59 3.47
CA SER A 84 11.77 -1.94 3.31
C SER A 84 10.74 -2.92 2.74
N MET A 85 9.55 -2.92 3.33
CA MET A 85 8.40 -3.72 2.90
C MET A 85 7.39 -2.91 2.09
N LYS A 86 7.51 -1.59 2.11
CA LYS A 86 6.67 -0.63 1.38
C LYS A 86 7.57 0.42 0.73
N SER A 87 7.03 1.10 -0.27
CA SER A 87 7.70 2.26 -0.86
C SER A 87 7.54 3.47 0.07
N ASP A 88 8.65 4.17 0.34
CA ASP A 88 8.68 5.39 1.11
C ASP A 88 8.87 6.59 0.18
N GLU A 89 8.21 7.71 0.48
CA GLU A 89 8.21 8.92 -0.33
C GLU A 89 8.79 10.09 0.46
N GLY A 90 9.65 10.87 -0.20
CA GLY A 90 10.24 12.07 0.38
C GLY A 90 10.47 13.15 -0.68
N ILE A 91 10.70 14.37 -0.26
CA ILE A 91 10.95 15.50 -1.15
C ILE A 91 12.41 15.92 -1.01
N VAL A 92 13.12 15.97 -2.14
CA VAL A 92 14.52 16.44 -2.23
C VAL A 92 14.57 17.48 -3.35
N ASP A 93 14.98 18.69 -3.05
CA ASP A 93 15.05 19.81 -4.01
C ASP A 93 13.76 20.00 -4.84
N ASN A 94 12.62 20.03 -4.17
CA ASN A 94 11.28 20.13 -4.78
C ASN A 94 10.91 18.99 -5.74
N LYS A 95 11.62 17.86 -5.70
CA LYS A 95 11.34 16.65 -6.50
C LYS A 95 10.94 15.51 -5.59
N LEU A 96 9.95 14.77 -6.02
CA LEU A 96 9.52 13.57 -5.30
C LEU A 96 10.54 12.45 -5.52
N LEU A 97 11.12 11.95 -4.43
CA LEU A 97 12.00 10.80 -4.39
C LEU A 97 11.26 9.64 -3.73
N VAL A 98 11.37 8.46 -4.30
CA VAL A 98 10.69 7.25 -3.79
C VAL A 98 11.70 6.14 -3.59
N ASP A 99 11.82 5.63 -2.37
CA ASP A 99 12.54 4.38 -2.08
C ASP A 99 11.64 3.19 -2.38
N VAL A 100 12.03 2.36 -3.32
CA VAL A 100 11.23 1.21 -3.75
C VAL A 100 11.85 -0.08 -3.21
N PRO A 101 11.05 -0.96 -2.56
CA PRO A 101 11.56 -2.20 -1.98
C PRO A 101 12.21 -3.10 -3.03
N GLY A 102 13.44 -3.56 -2.73
CA GLY A 102 14.21 -4.42 -3.65
C GLY A 102 13.92 -5.92 -3.54
N HIS A 103 12.96 -6.33 -2.71
CA HIS A 103 12.69 -7.73 -2.48
C HIS A 103 11.84 -8.34 -3.61
N ARG A 104 12.23 -9.52 -4.11
CA ARG A 104 11.57 -10.20 -5.26
C ARG A 104 10.06 -10.41 -5.08
N ARG A 105 9.58 -10.61 -3.85
CA ARG A 105 8.14 -10.78 -3.57
C ARG A 105 7.33 -9.50 -3.76
N LEU A 106 7.99 -8.34 -3.81
CA LEU A 106 7.35 -7.03 -3.90
C LEU A 106 7.44 -6.43 -5.32
N ARG A 107 7.63 -7.27 -6.34
CA ARG A 107 7.72 -6.84 -7.76
C ARG A 107 6.50 -6.04 -8.21
N ASN A 108 5.31 -6.36 -7.72
CA ASN A 108 4.09 -5.61 -8.03
C ASN A 108 4.17 -4.15 -7.57
N GLU A 109 4.87 -3.87 -6.45
CA GLU A 109 5.09 -2.50 -6.00
C GLU A 109 6.08 -1.78 -6.94
N VAL A 110 7.15 -2.46 -7.35
CA VAL A 110 8.11 -1.92 -8.35
C VAL A 110 7.39 -1.53 -9.63
N THR A 111 6.58 -2.42 -10.20
CA THR A 111 5.84 -2.16 -11.45
C THR A 111 4.89 -0.98 -11.32
N LYS A 112 4.20 -0.84 -10.18
CA LYS A 112 3.32 0.32 -9.93
C LYS A 112 4.09 1.64 -9.87
N GLU A 113 5.26 1.65 -9.24
CA GLU A 113 6.08 2.85 -9.12
C GLU A 113 6.73 3.22 -10.47
N LEU A 114 7.14 2.23 -11.26
CA LEU A 114 7.75 2.44 -12.57
C LEU A 114 6.85 3.22 -13.53
N THR A 115 5.52 3.14 -13.41
CA THR A 115 4.58 3.88 -14.28
C THR A 115 4.69 5.40 -14.15
N ARG A 116 5.19 5.91 -13.03
CA ARG A 116 5.38 7.36 -12.76
C ARG A 116 6.85 7.80 -12.77
N ALA A 117 7.77 6.89 -13.07
CA ALA A 117 9.19 7.17 -13.06
C ALA A 117 9.57 8.17 -14.15
N THR A 118 10.22 9.26 -13.77
CA THR A 118 10.90 10.18 -14.69
C THR A 118 12.41 9.96 -14.70
N LYS A 119 12.95 9.62 -13.53
CA LYS A 119 14.35 9.31 -13.33
C LYS A 119 14.47 8.07 -12.45
N ILE A 120 15.46 7.25 -12.71
CA ILE A 120 15.74 6.06 -11.91
C ILE A 120 17.21 6.08 -11.49
N VAL A 121 17.44 5.99 -10.18
CA VAL A 121 18.76 5.74 -9.61
C VAL A 121 18.81 4.28 -9.21
N PHE A 122 19.55 3.49 -9.97
CA PHE A 122 19.69 2.06 -9.77
C PHE A 122 20.92 1.75 -8.93
N LEU A 123 20.73 1.31 -7.68
CA LEU A 123 21.81 1.00 -6.76
C LEU A 123 22.22 -0.47 -6.86
N VAL A 124 23.53 -0.70 -6.92
CA VAL A 124 24.15 -2.03 -6.88
C VAL A 124 25.15 -2.07 -5.75
N ASP A 125 25.16 -3.15 -4.96
CA ASP A 125 26.21 -3.40 -3.97
C ASP A 125 27.48 -3.88 -4.69
N ALA A 126 28.52 -3.04 -4.72
CA ALA A 126 29.78 -3.34 -5.38
C ALA A 126 30.54 -4.54 -4.76
N ALA A 127 30.36 -4.77 -3.45
CA ALA A 127 30.97 -5.89 -2.76
C ALA A 127 30.27 -7.23 -3.05
N ASP A 128 28.96 -7.18 -3.38
CA ASP A 128 28.13 -8.36 -3.58
C ASP A 128 27.53 -8.46 -5.01
N ALA A 129 28.08 -7.72 -5.95
CA ALA A 129 27.54 -7.59 -7.31
C ALA A 129 27.35 -8.94 -8.01
N THR A 130 28.23 -9.91 -7.79
CA THR A 130 28.12 -11.24 -8.43
C THR A 130 26.91 -12.02 -7.96
N ARG A 131 26.64 -12.04 -6.66
CA ARG A 131 25.46 -12.76 -6.10
C ARG A 131 24.17 -12.08 -6.49
N GLN A 132 24.18 -10.75 -6.59
CA GLN A 132 23.01 -9.95 -6.91
C GLN A 132 22.77 -9.77 -8.42
N ALA A 133 23.71 -10.22 -9.27
CA ALA A 133 23.66 -10.01 -10.72
C ALA A 133 22.33 -10.43 -11.36
N LYS A 134 21.80 -11.62 -10.99
CA LYS A 134 20.52 -12.12 -11.51
C LYS A 134 19.35 -11.20 -11.12
N ALA A 135 19.26 -10.81 -9.84
CA ALA A 135 18.20 -9.94 -9.36
C ALA A 135 18.29 -8.53 -9.97
N ALA A 136 19.51 -8.01 -10.14
CA ALA A 136 19.76 -6.74 -10.81
C ALA A 136 19.37 -6.79 -12.28
N ALA A 137 19.75 -7.84 -13.01
CA ALA A 137 19.40 -8.01 -14.42
C ALA A 137 17.89 -8.10 -14.65
N GLU A 138 17.18 -8.84 -13.80
CA GLU A 138 15.71 -8.92 -13.87
C GLU A 138 15.04 -7.55 -13.69
N LEU A 139 15.52 -6.73 -12.73
CA LEU A 139 15.01 -5.38 -12.51
C LEU A 139 15.35 -4.43 -13.67
N LEU A 140 16.58 -4.49 -14.17
CA LEU A 140 17.01 -3.68 -15.32
C LEU A 140 16.20 -4.04 -16.57
N TYR A 141 15.91 -5.31 -16.79
CA TYR A 141 15.06 -5.74 -17.89
C TYR A 141 13.68 -5.09 -17.81
N GLU A 142 13.04 -5.06 -16.64
CA GLU A 142 11.76 -4.39 -16.45
C GLU A 142 11.85 -2.88 -16.79
N ILE A 143 12.93 -2.22 -16.36
CA ILE A 143 13.16 -0.80 -16.66
C ILE A 143 13.33 -0.57 -18.17
N PHE A 144 14.10 -1.40 -18.86
CA PHE A 144 14.32 -1.27 -20.30
C PHE A 144 13.08 -1.59 -21.15
N CYS A 145 12.14 -2.36 -20.62
CA CYS A 145 10.85 -2.63 -21.26
C CYS A 145 9.83 -1.48 -21.13
N LEU A 146 10.17 -0.41 -20.37
CA LEU A 146 9.26 0.72 -20.21
C LEU A 146 9.22 1.59 -21.48
N GLU A 147 8.02 1.89 -21.95
CA GLU A 147 7.81 2.82 -23.06
C GLU A 147 8.25 4.27 -22.72
N SER A 148 8.10 4.66 -21.44
CA SER A 148 8.41 6.00 -20.97
C SER A 148 9.89 6.35 -20.98
N ARG A 149 10.80 5.35 -21.07
CA ARG A 149 12.27 5.49 -21.11
C ARG A 149 12.80 6.52 -20.11
N PRO A 150 12.63 6.31 -18.79
CA PRO A 150 13.14 7.22 -17.78
C PRO A 150 14.67 7.33 -17.85
N GLU A 151 15.21 8.47 -17.43
CA GLU A 151 16.65 8.62 -17.30
C GLU A 151 17.19 7.63 -16.24
N LEU A 152 18.19 6.85 -16.60
CA LEU A 152 18.77 5.81 -15.74
C LEU A 152 20.19 6.17 -15.31
N LEU A 153 20.41 6.26 -13.98
CA LEU A 153 21.73 6.37 -13.37
C LEU A 153 22.04 5.08 -12.59
N ILE A 154 23.15 4.41 -12.91
CA ILE A 154 23.61 3.23 -12.15
C ILE A 154 24.65 3.68 -11.13
N LEU A 155 24.42 3.35 -9.86
CA LEU A 155 25.21 3.73 -8.70
C LEU A 155 25.83 2.49 -8.03
N CYS A 156 27.17 2.36 -8.09
CA CYS A 156 27.89 1.30 -7.40
C CYS A 156 28.19 1.74 -5.96
N ASN A 157 27.38 1.23 -5.02
CA ASN A 157 27.48 1.53 -3.60
C ASN A 157 28.42 0.57 -2.86
N LYS A 158 28.74 0.89 -1.59
CA LYS A 158 29.57 0.07 -0.67
C LYS A 158 30.98 -0.24 -1.23
N ARG A 159 31.58 0.72 -1.91
CA ARG A 159 32.93 0.59 -2.46
C ARG A 159 34.04 0.60 -1.41
N ASP A 160 33.72 0.98 -0.19
CA ASP A 160 34.55 0.94 1.00
C ASP A 160 34.77 -0.49 1.51
N LYS A 161 33.92 -1.43 1.12
CA LYS A 161 34.05 -2.82 1.57
C LYS A 161 35.16 -3.59 0.84
N ALA A 162 35.80 -4.49 1.57
CA ALA A 162 36.78 -5.40 1.01
C ALA A 162 36.14 -6.27 -0.08
N GLY A 163 36.82 -6.41 -1.23
CA GLY A 163 36.32 -7.17 -2.38
C GLY A 163 35.34 -6.43 -3.28
N ALA A 164 35.06 -5.14 -3.01
CA ALA A 164 34.21 -4.33 -3.87
C ALA A 164 34.78 -4.21 -5.29
N LYS A 165 33.91 -4.47 -6.27
CA LYS A 165 34.27 -4.36 -7.70
C LYS A 165 34.27 -2.91 -8.15
N THR A 166 35.16 -2.59 -9.07
CA THR A 166 35.14 -1.29 -9.73
C THR A 166 33.91 -1.13 -10.62
N PRO A 167 33.40 0.08 -10.88
CA PRO A 167 32.24 0.29 -11.75
C PRO A 167 32.37 -0.35 -13.12
N ALA A 168 33.60 -0.38 -13.69
CA ALA A 168 33.87 -1.04 -14.96
C ALA A 168 33.67 -2.57 -14.94
N ARG A 169 33.73 -3.19 -13.77
CA ARG A 169 33.50 -4.65 -13.58
C ARG A 169 32.07 -4.99 -13.15
N VAL A 170 31.27 -4.00 -12.85
CA VAL A 170 29.84 -4.16 -12.48
C VAL A 170 28.94 -4.06 -13.71
N LYS A 171 29.48 -3.55 -14.82
CA LYS A 171 28.76 -3.45 -16.11
C LYS A 171 28.39 -4.81 -16.68
#